data_9a232960acb2c6d7fb0b5b44dbae9652
#
_entry.id   9a232960acb2c6d7fb0b5b44dbae9652
#
_cell.length_a   1.000
_cell.length_b   1.000
_cell.length_c   1.000
_cell.angle_alpha   90.00
_cell.angle_beta   90.00
_cell.angle_gamma   90.00
#
_symmetry.space_group_name_H-M   'P 1'
#
loop_
_entity.id
_entity.type
_entity.pdbx_description
1 polymer ?
#
loop_
_entity_poly.entity_id
_entity_poly.type
_entity_poly.pdbx_seq_one_letter_code
_entity_poly.pdbx_strand_id
1 'polypeptide(L)'
;MSTGGSREINVTPLIDVLLVLLIIFLVMMPIMIRMETVALPPHSEDAVSEGPTVELKLHADASVSIDNGPPLSRSEAVARLRPQLAAAKAVFVDSADGAPWGDVVAMVDTVRGVADELQRRELQVAVRLHNQ
;
A
#
# COMPACT_ATOMS: atom_id res chain seq x y z
N MET A 1 69.77 -8.37 -19.05
CA MET A 1 68.82 -7.29 -19.13
C MET A 1 67.41 -7.79 -18.76
N SER A 2 67.03 -7.63 -17.61
CA SER A 2 65.64 -8.00 -17.26
C SER A 2 64.83 -6.75 -17.14
N THR A 3 64.18 -6.41 -18.16
CA THR A 3 63.24 -5.35 -18.17
C THR A 3 61.83 -5.86 -18.15
N GLY A 4 61.66 -7.17 -18.16
CA GLY A 4 60.32 -7.77 -18.19
C GLY A 4 59.50 -7.63 -16.90
N GLY A 5 60.18 -7.69 -15.74
CA GLY A 5 59.49 -7.69 -14.45
C GLY A 5 58.86 -6.37 -14.05
N SER A 6 59.35 -5.26 -14.59
CA SER A 6 58.84 -3.92 -14.24
C SER A 6 57.57 -3.52 -14.96
N ARG A 7 57.04 -4.37 -15.83
CA ARG A 7 55.84 -4.08 -16.61
C ARG A 7 54.65 -4.96 -16.24
N GLU A 8 54.83 -5.79 -15.23
CA GLU A 8 53.67 -6.48 -14.70
C GLU A 8 52.81 -5.51 -13.96
N ILE A 9 51.71 -5.16 -14.62
CA ILE A 9 50.63 -4.35 -14.01
C ILE A 9 49.95 -5.26 -13.00
N ASN A 10 50.03 -4.89 -11.74
CA ASN A 10 49.23 -5.56 -10.73
C ASN A 10 47.77 -5.17 -10.97
N VAL A 11 46.97 -6.10 -11.49
CA VAL A 11 45.56 -5.88 -11.79
C VAL A 11 44.67 -5.98 -10.56
N THR A 12 45.24 -6.40 -9.41
CA THR A 12 44.48 -6.54 -8.16
C THR A 12 43.82 -5.22 -7.70
N PRO A 13 44.54 -4.06 -7.68
CA PRO A 13 43.91 -2.79 -7.34
C PRO A 13 42.82 -2.35 -8.34
N LEU A 14 43.02 -2.67 -9.61
CA LEU A 14 42.00 -2.35 -10.64
C LEU A 14 40.74 -3.19 -10.47
N ILE A 15 40.90 -4.48 -10.19
CA ILE A 15 39.79 -5.38 -9.91
C ILE A 15 39.03 -4.92 -8.65
N ASP A 16 39.75 -4.52 -7.61
CA ASP A 16 39.16 -4.05 -6.37
C ASP A 16 38.28 -2.80 -6.60
N VAL A 17 38.77 -1.83 -7.36
CA VAL A 17 37.98 -0.64 -7.74
C VAL A 17 36.75 -1.02 -8.54
N LEU A 18 36.88 -1.90 -9.51
CA LEU A 18 35.77 -2.37 -10.31
C LEU A 18 34.73 -3.12 -9.46
N LEU A 19 35.20 -3.93 -8.53
CA LEU A 19 34.35 -4.70 -7.64
C LEU A 19 33.58 -3.80 -6.67
N VAL A 20 34.24 -2.79 -6.11
CA VAL A 20 33.62 -1.78 -5.25
C VAL A 20 32.57 -0.98 -6.02
N LEU A 21 32.88 -0.55 -7.25
CA LEU A 21 31.90 0.13 -8.11
C LEU A 21 30.71 -0.75 -8.41
N LEU A 22 30.90 -2.03 -8.68
CA LEU A 22 29.83 -2.98 -8.92
C LEU A 22 28.91 -3.11 -7.70
N ILE A 23 29.48 -3.22 -6.51
CA ILE A 23 28.70 -3.30 -5.26
C ILE A 23 27.93 -2.00 -5.02
N ILE A 24 28.55 -0.85 -5.24
CA ILE A 24 27.88 0.45 -5.11
C ILE A 24 26.72 0.54 -6.07
N PHE A 25 26.87 0.16 -7.33
CA PHE A 25 25.77 0.14 -8.30
C PHE A 25 24.66 -0.82 -7.91
N LEU A 26 25.00 -1.99 -7.37
CA LEU A 26 24.02 -2.94 -6.87
C LEU A 26 23.19 -2.38 -5.71
N VAL A 27 23.85 -1.70 -4.77
CA VAL A 27 23.20 -1.10 -3.60
C VAL A 27 22.37 0.11 -4.01
N MET A 28 22.84 0.87 -4.97
CA MET A 28 22.13 2.05 -5.49
C MET A 28 21.08 1.71 -6.55
N MET A 29 21.01 0.46 -6.98
CA MET A 29 19.84 0.05 -7.73
C MET A 29 18.63 0.38 -6.87
N PRO A 30 17.80 1.36 -7.26
CA PRO A 30 16.53 1.52 -6.59
C PRO A 30 15.85 0.17 -6.74
N ILE A 31 15.59 -0.48 -5.63
CA ILE A 31 14.53 -1.46 -5.59
C ILE A 31 13.34 -0.66 -6.08
N MET A 32 13.08 -0.73 -7.36
CA MET A 32 11.76 -0.44 -7.85
C MET A 32 10.92 -1.57 -7.26
N ILE A 33 10.63 -1.42 -5.97
CA ILE A 33 9.38 -1.91 -5.48
C ILE A 33 8.45 -1.33 -6.54
N ARG A 34 7.94 -2.16 -7.40
CA ARG A 34 6.72 -1.83 -8.06
C ARG A 34 5.78 -1.55 -6.90
N MET A 35 5.77 -0.31 -6.47
CA MET A 35 4.53 0.25 -6.09
C MET A 35 3.73 0.02 -7.35
N GLU A 36 3.00 -1.08 -7.42
CA GLU A 36 1.76 -1.04 -8.11
C GLU A 36 1.22 0.27 -7.65
N THR A 37 1.29 1.21 -8.51
CA THR A 37 0.56 2.43 -8.36
C THR A 37 -0.83 1.89 -8.19
N VAL A 38 -1.23 1.67 -6.92
CA VAL A 38 -2.63 1.75 -6.62
C VAL A 38 -2.94 3.09 -7.22
N ALA A 39 -3.50 3.05 -8.41
CA ALA A 39 -3.93 4.24 -9.07
C ALA A 39 -4.82 4.89 -8.04
N LEU A 40 -4.25 5.84 -7.31
CA LEU A 40 -5.04 6.77 -6.54
C LEU A 40 -5.96 7.34 -7.60
N PRO A 41 -7.24 7.05 -7.55
CA PRO A 41 -8.16 7.71 -8.44
C PRO A 41 -7.83 9.19 -8.28
N PRO A 42 -7.68 9.93 -9.38
CA PRO A 42 -7.47 11.35 -9.27
C PRO A 42 -8.51 11.87 -8.28
N HIS A 43 -8.14 12.81 -7.46
CA HIS A 43 -9.03 13.54 -6.57
C HIS A 43 -10.13 14.23 -7.40
N SER A 44 -10.93 13.43 -8.02
CA SER A 44 -12.16 13.88 -8.63
C SER A 44 -13.24 13.63 -7.58
N GLU A 45 -13.54 14.68 -6.86
CA GLU A 45 -14.79 14.77 -6.08
C GLU A 45 -16.01 14.43 -6.96
N ASP A 46 -15.81 14.32 -8.24
CA ASP A 46 -16.83 14.11 -9.26
C ASP A 46 -16.96 12.68 -9.79
N ALA A 47 -16.09 11.75 -9.39
CA ALA A 47 -16.31 10.35 -9.71
C ALA A 47 -17.21 9.70 -8.65
N VAL A 48 -18.40 10.24 -8.48
CA VAL A 48 -19.47 9.54 -7.80
C VAL A 48 -19.81 8.35 -8.68
N SER A 49 -19.23 7.20 -8.35
CA SER A 49 -19.73 5.95 -8.90
C SER A 49 -21.22 5.89 -8.62
N GLU A 50 -22.05 5.94 -9.66
CA GLU A 50 -23.49 5.77 -9.50
C GLU A 50 -23.75 4.40 -8.88
N GLY A 51 -24.00 4.37 -7.59
CA GLY A 51 -24.24 3.13 -6.87
C GLY A 51 -23.99 3.26 -5.38
N PRO A 52 -24.44 2.29 -4.59
CA PRO A 52 -24.27 2.32 -3.13
C PRO A 52 -22.78 2.27 -2.76
N THR A 53 -22.38 3.17 -1.90
CA THR A 53 -21.05 3.25 -1.34
C THR A 53 -21.09 2.99 0.17
N VAL A 54 -20.03 2.42 0.69
CA VAL A 54 -19.86 2.19 2.13
C VAL A 54 -18.69 3.01 2.62
N GLU A 55 -18.89 3.76 3.68
CA GLU A 55 -17.82 4.51 4.35
C GLU A 55 -17.42 3.81 5.64
N LEU A 56 -16.13 3.54 5.76
CA LEU A 56 -15.53 3.01 6.98
C LEU A 56 -14.63 4.07 7.59
N LYS A 57 -14.88 4.40 8.84
CA LYS A 57 -14.03 5.31 9.60
C LYS A 57 -13.30 4.55 10.69
N LEU A 58 -11.99 4.56 10.60
CA LEU A 58 -11.11 3.96 11.59
C LEU A 58 -10.74 4.98 12.65
N HIS A 59 -10.97 4.64 13.92
CA HIS A 59 -10.62 5.48 15.07
C HIS A 59 -9.26 5.14 15.66
N ALA A 60 -8.72 6.04 16.46
CA ALA A 60 -7.42 5.86 17.10
C ALA A 60 -7.36 4.67 18.06
N ASP A 61 -8.50 4.26 18.61
CA ASP A 61 -8.63 3.09 19.49
C ASP A 61 -8.84 1.75 18.75
N ALA A 62 -8.63 1.76 17.43
CA ALA A 62 -8.86 0.64 16.53
C ALA A 62 -10.34 0.22 16.36
N SER A 63 -11.30 0.98 16.87
CA SER A 63 -12.71 0.79 16.55
C SER A 63 -13.04 1.30 15.15
N VAL A 64 -14.07 0.76 14.56
CA VAL A 64 -14.49 1.07 13.19
C VAL A 64 -15.95 1.50 13.19
N SER A 65 -16.24 2.62 12.57
CA SER A 65 -17.61 3.08 12.31
C SER A 65 -17.99 2.84 10.84
N ILE A 66 -19.18 2.36 10.61
CA ILE A 66 -19.73 2.16 9.27
C ILE A 66 -20.79 3.22 9.03
N ASP A 67 -20.67 3.96 7.93
CA ASP A 67 -21.62 5.01 7.51
C ASP A 67 -22.00 5.99 8.64
N ASN A 68 -20.99 6.48 9.37
CA ASN A 68 -21.17 7.35 10.55
C ASN A 68 -21.99 6.72 11.71
N GLY A 69 -22.07 5.42 11.75
CA GLY A 69 -22.70 4.69 12.84
C GLY A 69 -21.84 4.67 14.12
N PRO A 70 -22.32 3.95 15.15
CA PRO A 70 -21.55 3.79 16.39
C PRO A 70 -20.24 3.03 16.15
N PRO A 71 -19.19 3.29 16.96
CA PRO A 71 -17.96 2.54 16.85
C PRO A 71 -18.16 1.07 17.22
N LEU A 72 -17.65 0.19 16.40
CA LEU A 72 -17.72 -1.26 16.54
C LEU A 72 -16.33 -1.85 16.69
N SER A 73 -16.23 -3.01 17.29
CA SER A 73 -15.00 -3.80 17.22
C SER A 73 -14.73 -4.22 15.77
N ARG A 74 -13.49 -4.52 15.45
CA ARG A 74 -13.12 -4.93 14.09
C ARG A 74 -13.92 -6.16 13.60
N SER A 75 -14.11 -7.15 14.46
CA SER A 75 -14.88 -8.36 14.13
C SER A 75 -16.36 -8.07 13.88
N GLU A 76 -16.98 -7.23 14.68
CA GLU A 76 -18.35 -6.80 14.50
C GLU A 76 -18.53 -5.96 13.22
N ALA A 77 -17.58 -5.07 12.97
CA ALA A 77 -17.58 -4.27 11.75
C ALA A 77 -17.49 -5.15 10.50
N VAL A 78 -16.63 -6.15 10.47
CA VAL A 78 -16.52 -7.09 9.36
C VAL A 78 -17.81 -7.88 9.17
N ALA A 79 -18.42 -8.35 10.25
CA ALA A 79 -19.67 -9.10 10.18
C ALA A 79 -20.82 -8.26 9.59
N ARG A 80 -20.91 -6.99 9.99
CA ARG A 80 -21.91 -6.07 9.43
C ARG A 80 -21.60 -5.60 8.01
N LEU A 81 -20.32 -5.55 7.67
CA LEU A 81 -19.85 -5.11 6.36
C LEU A 81 -20.15 -6.13 5.26
N ARG A 82 -20.08 -7.42 5.56
CA ARG A 82 -20.26 -8.49 4.57
C ARG A 82 -21.51 -8.34 3.70
N PRO A 83 -22.72 -8.19 4.26
CA PRO A 83 -23.92 -8.03 3.44
C PRO A 83 -23.93 -6.71 2.66
N GLN A 84 -23.31 -5.66 3.19
CA GLN A 84 -23.21 -4.37 2.52
C GLN A 84 -22.25 -4.43 1.33
N LEU A 85 -21.13 -5.13 1.46
CA LEU A 85 -20.17 -5.32 0.36
C LEU A 85 -20.74 -6.11 -0.82
N ALA A 86 -21.70 -6.97 -0.57
CA ALA A 86 -22.38 -7.71 -1.64
C ALA A 86 -23.09 -6.79 -2.64
N ALA A 87 -23.55 -5.63 -2.18
CA ALA A 87 -24.30 -4.66 -2.98
C ALA A 87 -23.51 -3.38 -3.28
N ALA A 88 -22.42 -3.11 -2.57
CA ALA A 88 -21.64 -1.88 -2.72
C ALA A 88 -20.85 -1.85 -4.03
N LYS A 89 -20.71 -0.67 -4.61
CA LYS A 89 -19.80 -0.41 -5.74
C LYS A 89 -18.45 0.05 -5.30
N ALA A 90 -18.37 0.79 -4.22
CA ALA A 90 -17.13 1.31 -3.68
C ALA A 90 -17.15 1.34 -2.16
N VAL A 91 -15.99 1.17 -1.57
CA VAL A 91 -15.75 1.31 -0.13
C VAL A 91 -14.71 2.38 0.07
N PHE A 92 -15.03 3.36 0.90
CA PHE A 92 -14.10 4.38 1.31
C PHE A 92 -13.63 4.10 2.72
N VAL A 93 -12.33 3.99 2.91
CA VAL A 93 -11.70 3.87 4.23
C VAL A 93 -11.16 5.23 4.62
N ASP A 94 -11.72 5.80 5.66
CA ASP A 94 -11.30 7.06 6.24
C ASP A 94 -10.62 6.80 7.59
N SER A 95 -9.66 7.61 7.94
CA SER A 95 -8.98 7.54 9.23
C SER A 95 -9.28 8.77 10.06
N ALA A 96 -9.68 8.56 11.30
CA ALA A 96 -9.75 9.64 12.26
C ALA A 96 -8.34 10.13 12.64
N ASP A 97 -8.26 11.34 13.15
CA ASP A 97 -7.00 11.90 13.64
C ASP A 97 -6.38 10.98 14.69
N GLY A 98 -5.11 10.66 14.51
CA GLY A 98 -4.36 9.79 15.41
C GLY A 98 -4.51 8.28 15.15
N ALA A 99 -5.27 7.86 14.15
CA ALA A 99 -5.31 6.44 13.76
C ALA A 99 -3.97 6.02 13.16
N PRO A 100 -3.35 4.92 13.62
CA PRO A 100 -2.11 4.43 13.04
C PRO A 100 -2.29 4.01 11.59
N TRP A 101 -1.36 4.39 10.73
CA TRP A 101 -1.40 4.02 9.31
C TRP A 101 -1.43 2.50 9.08
N GLY A 102 -0.72 1.75 9.91
CA GLY A 102 -0.74 0.29 9.85
C GLY A 102 -2.13 -0.31 10.03
N ASP A 103 -2.96 0.28 10.88
CA ASP A 103 -4.34 -0.15 11.08
C ASP A 103 -5.22 0.17 9.88
N VAL A 104 -4.97 1.29 9.22
CA VAL A 104 -5.66 1.66 7.97
C VAL A 104 -5.36 0.63 6.88
N VAL A 105 -4.09 0.30 6.69
CA VAL A 105 -3.66 -0.72 5.71
C VAL A 105 -4.27 -2.08 6.04
N ALA A 106 -4.24 -2.49 7.30
CA ALA A 106 -4.85 -3.74 7.75
C ALA A 106 -6.36 -3.78 7.49
N MET A 107 -7.04 -2.66 7.64
CA MET A 107 -8.47 -2.56 7.34
C MET A 107 -8.75 -2.68 5.84
N VAL A 108 -7.97 -2.03 5.01
CA VAL A 108 -8.05 -2.16 3.55
C VAL A 108 -7.84 -3.61 3.11
N ASP A 109 -6.85 -4.29 3.66
CA ASP A 109 -6.60 -5.70 3.37
C ASP A 109 -7.75 -6.60 3.81
N THR A 110 -8.34 -6.31 4.96
CA THR A 110 -9.53 -7.03 5.45
C THR A 110 -10.72 -6.85 4.51
N VAL A 111 -10.98 -5.64 4.07
CA VAL A 111 -12.06 -5.35 3.12
C VAL A 111 -11.85 -6.06 1.79
N ARG A 112 -10.63 -6.04 1.27
CA ARG A 112 -10.27 -6.76 0.04
C ARG A 112 -10.43 -8.27 0.19
N GLY A 113 -10.02 -8.81 1.33
CA GLY A 113 -10.20 -10.24 1.63
C GLY A 113 -11.67 -10.65 1.62
N VAL A 114 -12.53 -9.86 2.24
CA VAL A 114 -13.98 -10.10 2.23
C VAL A 114 -14.55 -9.96 0.81
N ALA A 115 -14.11 -8.98 0.06
CA ALA A 115 -14.53 -8.80 -1.33
C ALA A 115 -14.13 -9.98 -2.21
N ASP A 116 -12.93 -10.53 -2.02
CA ASP A 116 -12.49 -11.74 -2.71
C ASP A 116 -13.31 -12.98 -2.34
N GLU A 117 -13.66 -13.14 -1.07
CA GLU A 117 -14.56 -14.22 -0.63
C GLU A 117 -15.94 -14.12 -1.28
N LEU A 118 -16.43 -12.89 -1.48
CA LEU A 118 -17.69 -12.61 -2.16
C LEU A 118 -17.57 -12.61 -3.69
N GLN A 119 -16.40 -12.90 -4.23
CA GLN A 119 -16.10 -12.86 -5.67
C GLN A 119 -16.35 -11.48 -6.31
N ARG A 120 -16.21 -10.43 -5.54
CA ARG A 120 -16.43 -9.03 -5.96
C ARG A 120 -15.10 -8.34 -6.29
N ARG A 121 -14.37 -8.83 -7.29
CA ARG A 121 -13.07 -8.28 -7.72
C ARG A 121 -13.15 -6.87 -8.31
N GLU A 122 -14.32 -6.48 -8.76
CA GLU A 122 -14.59 -5.14 -9.30
C GLU A 122 -14.83 -4.08 -8.21
N LEU A 123 -14.94 -4.48 -6.95
CA LEU A 123 -15.19 -3.56 -5.85
C LEU A 123 -14.01 -2.60 -5.70
N GLN A 124 -14.30 -1.32 -5.80
CA GLN A 124 -13.30 -0.28 -5.61
C GLN A 124 -13.13 0.01 -4.12
N VAL A 125 -11.90 -0.10 -3.64
CA VAL A 125 -11.53 0.27 -2.27
C VAL A 125 -10.60 1.47 -2.35
N ALA A 126 -11.04 2.59 -1.81
CA ALA A 126 -10.27 3.83 -1.79
C ALA A 126 -10.00 4.29 -0.36
N VAL A 127 -8.84 4.83 -0.11
CA VAL A 127 -8.49 5.44 1.16
C VAL A 127 -8.65 6.95 1.03
N ARG A 128 -9.44 7.53 1.93
CA ARG A 128 -9.59 8.98 2.01
C ARG A 128 -8.58 9.53 3.00
N LEU A 129 -7.63 10.30 2.51
CA LEU A 129 -6.66 10.97 3.37
C LEU A 129 -7.18 12.36 3.73
N HIS A 130 -7.35 12.61 5.02
CA HIS A 130 -7.55 13.98 5.50
C HIS A 130 -6.22 14.72 5.40
N ASN A 131 -6.14 15.60 4.43
CA ASN A 131 -5.05 16.55 4.35
C ASN A 131 -5.40 17.72 5.26
N GLN A 132 -4.67 17.82 6.35
CA GLN A 132 -4.73 19.03 7.16
C GLN A 132 -4.05 20.19 6.45
#